data_d4c1747646f76c731d9c6699b08a921b
#
_entry.id   d4c1747646f76c731d9c6699b08a921b
#
_cell.length_a   1.000
_cell.length_b   1.000
_cell.length_c   1.000
_cell.angle_alpha   90.00
_cell.angle_beta   90.00
_cell.angle_gamma   90.00
#
_symmetry.space_group_name_H-M   'P 1'
#
loop_
_entity.id
_entity.type
_entity.pdbx_description
1 polymer ?
#
loop_
_entity_poly.entity_id
_entity_poly.type
_entity_poly.pdbx_seq_one_letter_code
_entity_poly.pdbx_strand_id
1 'polypeptide(L)'
;MADSSSLDALVEALRRLPGVGVKSASRMAFHLLQHDRDGAQLLSRALQQATASVRHCERCNTFTEAPVCHVCLDPRRDASKLCVVETPADQAALERTGAFRGYYFVLMGKLSPLDGIGPKEIGLAQLFERALDGQVSEVILATNFTAEGEATAHVIGESLRQRGLAVTRLARGVPAGSELEYVDLGTIAHALVDRR
;
A
#
# COMPACT_ATOMS: atom_id res chain seq x y z
N MET A 1 4.55 -40.06 10.95
CA MET A 1 4.21 -38.90 10.08
C MET A 1 2.76 -39.07 9.73
N ALA A 2 1.85 -38.25 10.28
CA ALA A 2 0.44 -38.32 9.91
C ALA A 2 0.32 -37.94 8.44
N ASP A 3 -0.29 -38.78 7.66
CA ASP A 3 -0.62 -38.55 6.26
C ASP A 3 -1.64 -37.42 6.23
N SER A 4 -1.16 -36.14 6.03
CA SER A 4 -2.08 -35.01 5.97
C SER A 4 -2.92 -35.17 4.71
N SER A 5 -4.24 -35.27 4.88
CA SER A 5 -5.15 -35.37 3.73
C SER A 5 -5.03 -34.14 2.85
N SER A 6 -5.34 -34.23 1.56
CA SER A 6 -5.39 -33.06 0.65
C SER A 6 -6.34 -31.98 1.17
N LEU A 7 -7.36 -32.37 1.93
CA LEU A 7 -8.27 -31.43 2.59
C LEU A 7 -7.56 -30.66 3.71
N ASP A 8 -6.76 -31.33 4.54
CA ASP A 8 -6.02 -30.68 5.61
C ASP A 8 -4.99 -29.70 5.03
N ALA A 9 -4.30 -30.09 3.95
CA ALA A 9 -3.37 -29.20 3.24
C ALA A 9 -4.05 -27.94 2.70
N LEU A 10 -5.27 -28.07 2.15
CA LEU A 10 -6.05 -26.93 1.69
C LEU A 10 -6.46 -26.01 2.85
N VAL A 11 -6.93 -26.58 3.96
CA VAL A 11 -7.30 -25.81 5.17
C VAL A 11 -6.08 -25.04 5.70
N GLU A 12 -4.92 -25.68 5.81
CA GLU A 12 -3.69 -25.02 6.27
C GLU A 12 -3.22 -23.92 5.28
N ALA A 13 -3.36 -24.13 3.98
CA ALA A 13 -3.04 -23.09 2.99
C ALA A 13 -3.95 -21.88 3.12
N LEU A 14 -5.25 -22.07 3.33
CA LEU A 14 -6.21 -20.96 3.52
C LEU A 14 -5.97 -20.21 4.84
N ARG A 15 -5.47 -20.87 5.89
CA ARG A 15 -5.12 -20.24 7.17
C ARG A 15 -3.96 -19.25 7.07
N ARG A 16 -3.17 -19.29 5.99
CA ARG A 16 -2.10 -18.32 5.73
C ARG A 16 -2.63 -16.92 5.34
N LEU A 17 -3.92 -16.83 4.99
CA LEU A 17 -4.55 -15.54 4.66
C LEU A 17 -4.84 -14.75 5.94
N PRO A 18 -4.55 -13.43 5.95
CA PRO A 18 -4.83 -12.57 7.09
C PRO A 18 -6.30 -12.63 7.50
N GLY A 19 -6.58 -12.78 8.80
CA GLY A 19 -7.93 -12.85 9.33
C GLY A 19 -8.65 -14.19 9.13
N VAL A 20 -8.00 -15.18 8.51
CA VAL A 20 -8.60 -16.52 8.29
C VAL A 20 -8.16 -17.49 9.39
N GLY A 21 -9.04 -17.71 10.37
CA GLY A 21 -8.86 -18.73 11.40
C GLY A 21 -9.29 -20.13 10.93
N VAL A 22 -9.04 -21.16 11.76
CA VAL A 22 -9.34 -22.57 11.47
C VAL A 22 -10.78 -22.78 10.99
N LYS A 23 -11.77 -22.23 11.70
CA LYS A 23 -13.20 -22.40 11.35
C LYS A 23 -13.54 -21.80 9.99
N SER A 24 -13.00 -20.63 9.67
CA SER A 24 -13.21 -19.96 8.37
C SER A 24 -12.55 -20.73 7.25
N ALA A 25 -11.30 -21.17 7.44
CA ALA A 25 -10.56 -21.97 6.47
C ALA A 25 -11.29 -23.28 6.14
N SER A 26 -11.75 -24.03 7.17
CA SER A 26 -12.51 -25.29 6.97
C SER A 26 -13.81 -25.03 6.20
N ARG A 27 -14.56 -23.98 6.55
CA ARG A 27 -15.79 -23.61 5.85
C ARG A 27 -15.54 -23.26 4.38
N MET A 28 -14.47 -22.51 4.09
CA MET A 28 -14.07 -22.17 2.72
C MET A 28 -13.69 -23.43 1.93
N ALA A 29 -12.87 -24.32 2.52
CA ALA A 29 -12.46 -25.57 1.90
C ALA A 29 -13.66 -26.46 1.56
N PHE A 30 -14.61 -26.65 2.49
CA PHE A 30 -15.83 -27.44 2.25
C PHE A 30 -16.70 -26.80 1.16
N HIS A 31 -16.89 -25.48 1.18
CA HIS A 31 -17.65 -24.78 0.14
C HIS A 31 -17.05 -25.02 -1.24
N LEU A 32 -15.75 -24.82 -1.41
CA LEU A 32 -15.06 -25.02 -2.68
C LEU A 32 -15.15 -26.46 -3.18
N LEU A 33 -15.01 -27.45 -2.29
CA LEU A 33 -15.00 -28.85 -2.70
C LEU A 33 -16.40 -29.44 -2.92
N GLN A 34 -17.40 -28.92 -2.22
CA GLN A 34 -18.77 -29.47 -2.27
C GLN A 34 -19.65 -28.70 -3.26
N HIS A 35 -19.51 -27.37 -3.35
CA HIS A 35 -20.46 -26.50 -4.05
C HIS A 35 -19.86 -25.76 -5.25
N ASP A 36 -18.51 -25.54 -5.29
CA ASP A 36 -17.88 -24.72 -6.31
C ASP A 36 -16.49 -25.23 -6.73
N ARG A 37 -16.45 -26.42 -7.29
CA ARG A 37 -15.19 -27.02 -7.77
C ARG A 37 -14.58 -26.25 -8.94
N ASP A 38 -15.40 -25.65 -9.79
CA ASP A 38 -14.94 -24.83 -10.91
C ASP A 38 -14.31 -23.52 -10.41
N GLY A 39 -14.90 -22.89 -9.41
CA GLY A 39 -14.32 -21.74 -8.71
C GLY A 39 -13.01 -22.08 -8.00
N ALA A 40 -12.90 -23.27 -7.39
CA ALA A 40 -11.65 -23.74 -6.79
C ALA A 40 -10.53 -23.87 -7.85
N GLN A 41 -10.84 -24.42 -9.02
CA GLN A 41 -9.87 -24.53 -10.12
C GLN A 41 -9.50 -23.18 -10.71
N LEU A 42 -10.48 -22.27 -10.84
CA LEU A 42 -10.23 -20.89 -11.29
C LEU A 42 -9.30 -20.15 -10.31
N LEU A 43 -9.57 -20.22 -9.02
CA LEU A 43 -8.74 -19.64 -7.96
C LEU A 43 -7.31 -20.18 -8.00
N SER A 44 -7.16 -21.50 -8.14
CA SER A 44 -5.84 -22.15 -8.23
C SER A 44 -5.04 -21.61 -9.42
N ARG A 45 -5.66 -21.56 -10.62
CA ARG A 45 -5.01 -21.03 -11.84
C ARG A 45 -4.65 -19.55 -11.70
N ALA A 46 -5.57 -18.75 -11.14
CA ALA A 46 -5.34 -17.31 -10.96
C ALA A 46 -4.17 -17.04 -9.99
N LEU A 47 -4.07 -17.79 -8.90
CA LEU A 47 -2.95 -17.71 -7.96
C LEU A 47 -1.63 -18.12 -8.62
N GLN A 48 -1.60 -19.23 -9.37
CA GLN A 48 -0.41 -19.66 -10.09
C GLN A 48 0.04 -18.61 -11.11
N GLN A 49 -0.88 -18.05 -11.89
CA GLN A 49 -0.59 -17.02 -12.87
C GLN A 49 -0.07 -15.75 -12.19
N ALA A 50 -0.75 -15.25 -11.16
CA ALA A 50 -0.35 -14.04 -10.46
C ALA A 50 1.04 -14.16 -9.83
N THR A 51 1.34 -15.30 -9.17
CA THR A 51 2.66 -15.53 -8.56
C THR A 51 3.78 -15.67 -9.58
N ALA A 52 3.48 -16.07 -10.81
CA ALA A 52 4.46 -16.19 -11.88
C ALA A 52 4.69 -14.88 -12.66
N SER A 53 3.67 -14.04 -12.82
CA SER A 53 3.73 -12.86 -13.70
C SER A 53 3.82 -11.53 -12.97
N VAL A 54 3.21 -11.40 -11.76
CA VAL A 54 3.21 -10.14 -11.03
C VAL A 54 4.56 -9.90 -10.35
N ARG A 55 5.08 -8.72 -10.58
CA ARG A 55 6.35 -8.22 -10.03
C ARG A 55 6.18 -6.81 -9.49
N HIS A 56 7.22 -6.26 -8.92
CA HIS A 56 7.28 -4.84 -8.57
C HIS A 56 7.73 -3.99 -9.76
N CYS A 57 7.08 -2.84 -9.94
CA CYS A 57 7.52 -1.84 -10.90
C CYS A 57 8.89 -1.31 -10.50
N GLU A 58 9.85 -1.33 -11.43
CA GLU A 58 11.23 -0.88 -11.19
C GLU A 58 11.34 0.61 -10.78
N ARG A 59 10.30 1.43 -11.10
CA ARG A 59 10.31 2.87 -10.79
C ARG A 59 9.54 3.23 -9.53
N CYS A 60 8.35 2.66 -9.32
CA CYS A 60 7.46 3.08 -8.23
C CYS A 60 7.14 1.96 -7.22
N ASN A 61 7.69 0.77 -7.40
CA ASN A 61 7.51 -0.38 -6.52
C ASN A 61 6.07 -0.92 -6.40
N THR A 62 5.09 -0.43 -7.18
CA THR A 62 3.72 -1.01 -7.23
C THR A 62 3.71 -2.36 -7.92
N PHE A 63 2.65 -3.14 -7.76
CA PHE A 63 2.48 -4.39 -8.50
C PHE A 63 2.19 -4.15 -9.97
N THR A 64 2.83 -4.94 -10.85
CA THR A 64 2.68 -4.89 -12.31
C THR A 64 3.16 -6.19 -12.94
N GLU A 65 2.69 -6.51 -14.13
CA GLU A 65 3.23 -7.63 -14.94
C GLU A 65 4.38 -7.19 -15.85
N ALA A 66 4.47 -5.89 -16.16
CA ALA A 66 5.56 -5.32 -16.95
C ALA A 66 6.72 -4.84 -16.06
N PRO A 67 7.95 -4.64 -16.59
CA PRO A 67 9.05 -4.06 -15.81
C PRO A 67 8.70 -2.69 -15.23
N VAL A 68 7.98 -1.85 -15.99
CA VAL A 68 7.52 -0.51 -15.58
C VAL A 68 6.01 -0.42 -15.77
N CYS A 69 5.28 0.01 -14.73
CA CYS A 69 3.82 0.12 -14.76
C CYS A 69 3.34 1.26 -15.67
N HIS A 70 2.07 1.20 -16.08
CA HIS A 70 1.45 2.19 -16.97
C HIS A 70 1.49 3.62 -16.41
N VAL A 71 1.39 3.79 -15.09
CA VAL A 71 1.48 5.11 -14.43
C VAL A 71 2.88 5.71 -14.62
N CYS A 72 3.93 4.91 -14.46
CA CYS A 72 5.32 5.35 -14.62
C CYS A 72 5.72 5.53 -16.10
N LEU A 73 4.97 5.00 -17.03
CA LEU A 73 5.19 5.16 -18.47
C LEU A 73 4.44 6.35 -19.07
N ASP A 74 3.49 6.96 -18.36
CA ASP A 74 2.72 8.09 -18.88
C ASP A 74 3.57 9.38 -18.93
N PRO A 75 3.97 9.85 -20.12
CA PRO A 75 4.84 11.02 -20.27
C PRO A 75 4.15 12.36 -19.94
N ARG A 76 2.83 12.35 -19.74
CA ARG A 76 2.05 13.56 -19.40
C ARG A 76 2.11 13.88 -17.91
N ARG A 77 2.77 13.04 -17.10
CA ARG A 77 2.90 13.23 -15.66
C ARG A 77 4.01 14.22 -15.31
N ASP A 78 3.80 14.95 -14.24
CA ASP A 78 4.75 15.92 -13.70
C ASP A 78 5.88 15.19 -12.96
N ALA A 79 7.06 15.14 -13.59
CA ALA A 79 8.23 14.47 -13.02
C ALA A 79 8.80 15.21 -11.78
N SER A 80 8.42 16.45 -11.55
CA SER A 80 8.89 17.22 -10.40
C SER A 80 8.20 16.82 -9.09
N LYS A 81 7.12 16.02 -9.13
CA LYS A 81 6.32 15.63 -7.98
C LYS A 81 6.31 14.13 -7.77
N LEU A 82 6.68 13.71 -6.57
CA LEU A 82 6.67 12.30 -6.14
C LEU A 82 5.75 12.12 -4.92
N CYS A 83 4.69 11.33 -5.08
CA CYS A 83 3.77 10.99 -3.98
C CYS A 83 4.13 9.62 -3.40
N VAL A 84 4.40 9.56 -2.10
CA VAL A 84 4.77 8.35 -1.37
C VAL A 84 3.56 7.80 -0.63
N VAL A 85 3.19 6.57 -0.91
CA VAL A 85 2.04 5.85 -0.31
C VAL A 85 2.48 4.55 0.33
N GLU A 86 1.68 4.01 1.27
CA GLU A 86 2.02 2.75 1.95
C GLU A 86 1.71 1.53 1.10
N THR A 87 0.60 1.53 0.35
CA THR A 87 0.11 0.35 -0.38
C THR A 87 -0.30 0.68 -1.83
N PRO A 88 -0.37 -0.33 -2.72
CA PRO A 88 -0.95 -0.16 -4.05
C PRO A 88 -2.42 0.29 -4.02
N ALA A 89 -3.16 -0.05 -2.97
CA ALA A 89 -4.55 0.36 -2.79
C ALA A 89 -4.67 1.87 -2.55
N ASP A 90 -3.74 2.45 -1.75
CA ASP A 90 -3.66 3.89 -1.52
C ASP A 90 -3.32 4.62 -2.81
N GLN A 91 -2.35 4.11 -3.59
CA GLN A 91 -2.04 4.64 -4.91
C GLN A 91 -3.27 4.65 -5.81
N ALA A 92 -3.99 3.54 -5.90
CA ALA A 92 -5.20 3.43 -6.72
C ALA A 92 -6.32 4.37 -6.24
N ALA A 93 -6.43 4.60 -4.94
CA ALA A 93 -7.40 5.56 -4.38
C ALA A 93 -7.07 7.00 -4.81
N LEU A 94 -5.81 7.41 -4.73
CA LEU A 94 -5.36 8.73 -5.18
C LEU A 94 -5.52 8.91 -6.69
N GLU A 95 -5.17 7.90 -7.49
CA GLU A 95 -5.36 7.93 -8.95
C GLU A 95 -6.83 8.14 -9.35
N ARG A 96 -7.77 7.46 -8.69
CA ARG A 96 -9.20 7.63 -8.97
C ARG A 96 -9.72 9.05 -8.73
N THR A 97 -9.06 9.84 -7.90
CA THR A 97 -9.45 11.26 -7.71
C THR A 97 -9.19 12.12 -8.94
N GLY A 98 -8.22 11.74 -9.78
CA GLY A 98 -7.74 12.54 -10.91
C GLY A 98 -7.05 13.85 -10.54
N ALA A 99 -6.90 14.14 -9.23
CA ALA A 99 -6.35 15.39 -8.73
C ALA A 99 -4.82 15.45 -8.75
N PHE A 100 -4.14 14.29 -8.72
CA PHE A 100 -2.68 14.22 -8.72
C PHE A 100 -2.16 13.77 -10.09
N ARG A 101 -1.16 14.50 -10.60
CA ARG A 101 -0.57 14.24 -11.92
C ARG A 101 0.94 13.95 -11.86
N GLY A 102 1.51 13.83 -10.67
CA GLY A 102 2.89 13.41 -10.48
C GLY A 102 3.08 11.90 -10.50
N TYR A 103 4.26 11.45 -10.14
CA TYR A 103 4.60 10.04 -10.01
C TYR A 103 4.41 9.55 -8.57
N TYR A 104 4.40 8.24 -8.39
CA TYR A 104 4.25 7.59 -7.08
C TYR A 104 5.49 6.80 -6.70
N PHE A 105 5.59 6.53 -5.40
CA PHE A 105 6.38 5.45 -4.85
C PHE A 105 5.56 4.71 -3.79
N VAL A 106 5.51 3.38 -3.88
CA VAL A 106 4.75 2.51 -2.99
C VAL A 106 5.71 1.79 -2.05
N LEU A 107 5.57 2.05 -0.75
CA LEU A 107 6.44 1.49 0.29
C LEU A 107 6.21 -0.02 0.51
N MET A 108 5.05 -0.54 0.11
CA MET A 108 4.57 -1.90 0.41
C MET A 108 4.42 -2.17 1.92
N GLY A 109 4.29 -1.14 2.73
CA GLY A 109 4.15 -1.20 4.17
C GLY A 109 4.46 0.11 4.86
N LYS A 110 4.72 0.01 6.14
CA LYS A 110 5.08 1.11 7.03
C LYS A 110 6.14 0.64 8.03
N LEU A 111 6.90 1.54 8.61
CA LEU A 111 7.81 1.20 9.71
C LEU A 111 7.01 0.68 10.89
N SER A 112 7.32 -0.52 11.33
CA SER A 112 6.70 -1.16 12.50
C SER A 112 7.76 -1.98 13.24
N PRO A 113 8.42 -1.39 14.25
CA PRO A 113 9.42 -2.11 15.04
C PRO A 113 8.85 -3.34 15.74
N LEU A 114 7.57 -3.29 16.12
CA LEU A 114 6.89 -4.42 16.78
C LEU A 114 6.70 -5.62 15.83
N ASP A 115 6.51 -5.36 14.54
CA ASP A 115 6.38 -6.39 13.51
C ASP A 115 7.71 -6.72 12.82
N GLY A 116 8.82 -6.10 13.26
CA GLY A 116 10.14 -6.28 12.67
C GLY A 116 10.31 -5.63 11.29
N ILE A 117 9.41 -4.70 10.91
CA ILE A 117 9.45 -4.02 9.62
C ILE A 117 10.28 -2.74 9.75
N GLY A 118 11.47 -2.76 9.16
CA GLY A 118 12.42 -1.65 9.15
C GLY A 118 12.50 -0.92 7.81
N PRO A 119 13.48 -0.02 7.68
CA PRO A 119 13.69 0.77 6.46
C PRO A 119 13.94 -0.06 5.20
N LYS A 120 14.56 -1.22 5.34
CA LYS A 120 14.88 -2.12 4.22
C LYS A 120 13.62 -2.78 3.67
N GLU A 121 12.75 -3.24 4.56
CA GLU A 121 11.52 -3.97 4.21
C GLU A 121 10.53 -3.09 3.45
N ILE A 122 10.52 -1.77 3.71
CA ILE A 122 9.67 -0.80 3.00
C ILE A 122 10.37 -0.08 1.86
N GLY A 123 11.54 -0.56 1.43
CA GLY A 123 12.23 -0.07 0.23
C GLY A 123 12.73 1.37 0.31
N LEU A 124 13.14 1.88 1.50
CA LEU A 124 13.58 3.28 1.63
C LEU A 124 14.78 3.63 0.77
N ALA A 125 15.70 2.70 0.52
CA ALA A 125 16.85 2.96 -0.36
C ALA A 125 16.39 3.31 -1.78
N GLN A 126 15.46 2.53 -2.34
CA GLN A 126 14.88 2.75 -3.66
C GLN A 126 14.07 4.04 -3.73
N LEU A 127 13.32 4.36 -2.64
CA LEU A 127 12.63 5.64 -2.54
C LEU A 127 13.62 6.82 -2.64
N PHE A 128 14.72 6.76 -1.89
CA PHE A 128 15.71 7.83 -1.91
C PHE A 128 16.42 7.96 -3.26
N GLU A 129 16.77 6.85 -3.90
CA GLU A 129 17.30 6.86 -5.27
C GLU A 129 16.31 7.53 -6.23
N ARG A 130 15.01 7.19 -6.13
CA ARG A 130 13.96 7.78 -6.96
C ARG A 130 13.72 9.25 -6.66
N ALA A 131 13.74 9.66 -5.40
CA ALA A 131 13.50 11.04 -5.00
C ALA A 131 14.67 11.97 -5.32
N LEU A 132 15.88 11.43 -5.42
CA LEU A 132 17.12 12.19 -5.65
C LEU A 132 17.64 12.08 -7.09
N ASP A 133 16.78 11.68 -8.04
CA ASP A 133 17.13 11.52 -9.46
C ASP A 133 17.40 12.84 -10.21
N GLY A 134 17.25 13.96 -9.52
CA GLY A 134 17.45 15.32 -10.06
C GLY A 134 16.24 15.91 -10.79
N GLN A 135 15.15 15.15 -10.94
CA GLN A 135 13.89 15.62 -11.53
C GLN A 135 12.87 16.02 -10.47
N VAL A 136 12.86 15.31 -9.33
CA VAL A 136 11.91 15.53 -8.23
C VAL A 136 12.31 16.79 -7.46
N SER A 137 11.39 17.72 -7.30
CA SER A 137 11.54 18.92 -6.47
C SER A 137 10.63 18.89 -5.23
N GLU A 138 9.52 18.17 -5.29
CA GLU A 138 8.57 17.99 -4.18
C GLU A 138 8.25 16.51 -3.93
N VAL A 139 8.36 16.09 -2.67
CA VAL A 139 7.88 14.78 -2.21
C VAL A 139 6.66 14.98 -1.32
N ILE A 140 5.54 14.39 -1.71
CA ILE A 140 4.27 14.42 -0.98
C ILE A 140 4.15 13.11 -0.19
N LEU A 141 4.19 13.18 1.13
CA LEU A 141 4.02 11.99 1.98
C LEU A 141 2.53 11.74 2.22
N ALA A 142 2.00 10.73 1.56
CA ALA A 142 0.61 10.29 1.64
C ALA A 142 0.47 8.96 2.39
N THR A 143 1.27 8.77 3.44
CA THR A 143 1.12 7.65 4.38
C THR A 143 -0.12 7.86 5.25
N ASN A 144 -0.68 6.78 5.75
CA ASN A 144 -1.87 6.81 6.59
C ASN A 144 -1.63 7.62 7.88
N PHE A 145 -2.68 8.21 8.44
CA PHE A 145 -2.62 8.98 9.69
C PHE A 145 -2.72 8.07 10.93
N THR A 146 -2.04 6.93 10.89
CA THR A 146 -1.82 6.03 12.03
C THR A 146 -0.49 6.38 12.72
N ALA A 147 -0.27 5.93 13.94
CA ALA A 147 0.98 6.18 14.66
C ALA A 147 2.22 5.73 13.86
N GLU A 148 2.16 4.53 13.27
CA GLU A 148 3.24 4.00 12.43
C GLU A 148 3.37 4.74 11.10
N GLY A 149 2.26 5.14 10.47
CA GLY A 149 2.28 5.95 9.25
C GLY A 149 2.85 7.34 9.49
N GLU A 150 2.58 7.96 10.64
CA GLU A 150 3.20 9.23 11.06
C GLU A 150 4.70 9.07 11.32
N ALA A 151 5.10 8.02 12.05
CA ALA A 151 6.51 7.72 12.29
C ALA A 151 7.26 7.48 10.96
N THR A 152 6.65 6.74 10.04
CA THR A 152 7.18 6.50 8.70
C THR A 152 7.37 7.81 7.93
N ALA A 153 6.33 8.67 7.91
CA ALA A 153 6.40 9.98 7.27
C ALA A 153 7.47 10.87 7.89
N HIS A 154 7.60 10.87 9.22
CA HIS A 154 8.60 11.67 9.92
C HIS A 154 10.02 11.26 9.50
N VAL A 155 10.34 9.97 9.55
CA VAL A 155 11.67 9.44 9.18
C VAL A 155 12.01 9.78 7.72
N ILE A 156 11.07 9.54 6.78
CA ILE A 156 11.27 9.84 5.37
C ILE A 156 11.42 11.36 5.16
N GLY A 157 10.53 12.13 5.78
CA GLY A 157 10.51 13.58 5.62
C GLY A 157 11.78 14.26 6.09
N GLU A 158 12.26 13.91 7.29
CA GLU A 158 13.52 14.44 7.82
C GLU A 158 14.71 14.09 6.91
N SER A 159 14.78 12.85 6.46
CA SER A 159 15.86 12.39 5.58
C SER A 159 15.89 13.11 4.23
N LEU A 160 14.72 13.44 3.66
CA LEU A 160 14.62 14.14 2.37
C LEU A 160 14.82 15.64 2.50
N ARG A 161 14.31 16.28 3.56
CA ARG A 161 14.55 17.71 3.84
C ARG A 161 16.04 18.02 4.04
N GLN A 162 16.74 17.16 4.77
CA GLN A 162 18.20 17.27 4.94
C GLN A 162 18.97 17.21 3.63
N ARG A 163 18.37 16.63 2.57
CA ARG A 163 18.92 16.56 1.21
C ARG A 163 18.41 17.66 0.27
N GLY A 164 17.68 18.65 0.82
CA GLY A 164 17.24 19.84 0.10
C GLY A 164 15.92 19.68 -0.68
N LEU A 165 15.17 18.60 -0.50
CA LEU A 165 13.88 18.43 -1.16
C LEU A 165 12.75 19.10 -0.36
N ALA A 166 11.79 19.70 -1.07
CA ALA A 166 10.53 20.12 -0.48
C ALA A 166 9.71 18.88 -0.10
N VAL A 167 9.26 18.82 1.15
CA VAL A 167 8.46 17.69 1.65
C VAL A 167 7.17 18.20 2.25
N THR A 168 6.06 17.74 1.67
CA THR A 168 4.69 18.07 2.09
C THR A 168 3.95 16.83 2.57
N ARG A 169 2.78 17.01 3.18
CA ARG A 169 1.85 15.93 3.57
C ARG A 169 0.46 16.23 3.05
N LEU A 170 -0.36 15.19 2.93
CA LEU A 170 -1.79 15.39 2.72
C LEU A 170 -2.37 16.22 3.87
N ALA A 171 -3.28 17.13 3.53
CA ALA A 171 -3.98 17.92 4.53
C ALA A 171 -4.90 17.01 5.37
N ARG A 172 -4.97 17.29 6.67
CA ARG A 172 -5.97 16.72 7.58
C ARG A 172 -7.17 17.65 7.62
N GLY A 173 -8.35 17.08 7.79
CA GLY A 173 -9.53 17.93 7.92
C GLY A 173 -10.82 17.15 8.12
N VAL A 174 -11.87 17.88 8.46
CA VAL A 174 -13.24 17.36 8.55
C VAL A 174 -13.69 16.95 7.15
N PRO A 175 -14.24 15.72 6.97
CA PRO A 175 -14.73 15.28 5.68
C PRO A 175 -15.85 16.16 5.16
N ALA A 176 -15.83 16.51 3.88
CA ALA A 176 -16.92 17.27 3.26
C ALA A 176 -18.26 16.51 3.34
N GLY A 177 -19.31 17.19 3.73
CA GLY A 177 -20.64 16.59 3.91
C GLY A 177 -20.88 15.92 5.26
N SER A 178 -19.90 15.97 6.18
CA SER A 178 -20.08 15.50 7.56
C SER A 178 -20.60 16.62 8.45
N GLU A 179 -21.51 16.30 9.37
CA GLU A 179 -21.88 17.16 10.48
C GLU A 179 -20.82 17.03 11.59
N LEU A 180 -20.39 18.16 12.20
CA LEU A 180 -19.28 18.17 13.17
C LEU A 180 -19.53 17.25 14.38
N GLU A 181 -20.79 17.09 14.79
CA GLU A 181 -21.14 16.25 15.94
C GLU A 181 -20.84 14.75 15.72
N TYR A 182 -20.75 14.30 14.45
CA TYR A 182 -20.44 12.90 14.10
C TYR A 182 -18.95 12.68 13.74
N VAL A 183 -18.14 13.73 13.74
CA VAL A 183 -16.71 13.61 13.47
C VAL A 183 -15.97 13.36 14.78
N ASP A 184 -14.98 12.46 14.74
CA ASP A 184 -14.17 12.18 15.93
C ASP A 184 -13.42 13.44 16.41
N LEU A 185 -13.27 13.54 17.74
CA LEU A 185 -12.68 14.71 18.38
C LEU A 185 -11.22 14.97 17.95
N GLY A 186 -10.47 13.92 17.65
CA GLY A 186 -9.09 14.03 17.17
C GLY A 186 -9.02 14.71 15.81
N THR A 187 -9.90 14.31 14.88
CA THR A 187 -10.00 14.93 13.55
C THR A 187 -10.37 16.41 13.67
N ILE A 188 -11.34 16.77 14.52
CA ILE A 188 -11.72 18.16 14.76
C ILE A 188 -10.56 18.95 15.35
N ALA A 189 -9.86 18.41 16.34
CA ALA A 189 -8.71 19.06 16.96
C ALA A 189 -7.60 19.32 15.95
N HIS A 190 -7.25 18.35 15.11
CA HIS A 190 -6.27 18.52 14.04
C HIS A 190 -6.72 19.56 13.02
N ALA A 191 -7.99 19.56 12.59
CA ALA A 191 -8.50 20.55 11.67
C ALA A 191 -8.43 21.99 12.24
N LEU A 192 -8.61 22.15 13.56
CA LEU A 192 -8.48 23.45 14.24
C LEU A 192 -7.01 23.91 14.31
N VAL A 193 -6.07 23.00 14.54
CA VAL A 193 -4.62 23.30 14.57
C VAL A 193 -4.13 23.67 13.17
N ASP A 194 -4.53 22.89 12.17
CA ASP A 194 -4.07 23.03 10.77
C ASP A 194 -4.92 24.01 9.95
N ARG A 195 -5.82 24.77 10.57
CA ARG A 195 -6.69 25.74 9.88
C ARG A 195 -5.89 26.75 9.09
N ARG A 196 -6.36 27.04 7.88
CA ARG A 196 -5.78 28.03 6.94
C ARG A 196 -6.56 29.33 6.94
#